data_c956006aa60a69786d3a7028dc919304
#
_entry.id   c956006aa60a69786d3a7028dc919304
#
_cell.length_a   1.000
_cell.length_b   1.000
_cell.length_c   1.000
_cell.angle_alpha   90.00
_cell.angle_beta   90.00
_cell.angle_gamma   90.00
#
_symmetry.space_group_name_H-M   'P 1'
#
loop_
_entity.id
_entity.type
_entity.pdbx_description
1 polymer ?
#
loop_
_entity_poly.entity_id
_entity_poly.type
_entity_poly.pdbx_seq_one_letter_code
_entity_poly.pdbx_strand_id
1 'polypeptide(L)'
;MHRWTAIAALTAAAVSAQLTPATARADLHNITYIARVDGVAPGSRATFVTNDNQTSTAQLSTVPGNAFEANTVLADPHQAGMQVSVRWPYSANVHCEIDVDDNVATQVDQLVRPVPGSTDPMNGVLPCGAPLPAT
;
A
#
# COMPACT_ATOMS: atom_id res chain seq x y z
N MET A 1 53.02 19.86 -60.69
CA MET A 1 52.98 20.00 -59.28
C MET A 1 51.54 20.04 -58.81
N HIS A 2 51.11 18.95 -58.28
CA HIS A 2 49.75 18.85 -57.80
C HIS A 2 49.79 18.83 -56.30
N ARG A 3 49.18 19.82 -55.73
CA ARG A 3 48.98 19.84 -54.34
C ARG A 3 47.61 19.27 -54.05
N TRP A 4 47.63 18.14 -53.51
CA TRP A 4 46.42 17.54 -53.02
C TRP A 4 46.21 18.01 -51.62
N THR A 5 45.30 18.90 -51.46
CA THR A 5 44.82 19.23 -50.12
C THR A 5 43.72 18.21 -49.81
N ALA A 6 44.09 17.26 -49.01
CA ALA A 6 43.10 16.38 -48.46
C ALA A 6 42.31 17.16 -47.40
N ILE A 7 41.11 17.51 -47.74
CA ILE A 7 40.18 18.04 -46.76
C ILE A 7 39.64 16.84 -46.00
N ALA A 8 40.19 16.64 -44.85
CA ALA A 8 39.59 15.71 -43.92
C ALA A 8 38.29 16.35 -43.45
N ALA A 9 37.19 15.88 -43.96
CA ALA A 9 35.90 16.21 -43.42
C ALA A 9 35.79 15.54 -42.07
N LEU A 10 36.00 16.29 -41.00
CA LEU A 10 35.62 15.88 -39.69
C LEU A 10 34.11 15.92 -39.62
N THR A 11 33.50 14.81 -39.88
CA THR A 11 32.13 14.63 -39.47
C THR A 11 32.13 14.50 -37.95
N ALA A 12 31.95 15.61 -37.28
CA ALA A 12 31.61 15.57 -35.88
C ALA A 12 30.23 14.91 -35.82
N ALA A 13 30.23 13.62 -35.55
CA ALA A 13 29.01 12.98 -35.12
C ALA A 13 28.64 13.62 -33.77
N ALA A 14 27.76 14.61 -33.82
CA ALA A 14 27.12 15.07 -32.63
C ALA A 14 26.31 13.91 -32.10
N VAL A 15 26.91 13.13 -31.24
CA VAL A 15 26.16 12.26 -30.38
C VAL A 15 25.36 13.19 -29.48
N SER A 16 24.18 13.57 -29.94
CA SER A 16 23.20 14.11 -29.03
C SER A 16 22.91 12.98 -28.06
N ALA A 17 23.62 12.99 -26.98
CA ALA A 17 23.20 12.20 -25.85
C ALA A 17 21.78 12.65 -25.57
N GLN A 18 20.83 11.87 -25.99
CA GLN A 18 19.47 12.02 -25.57
C GLN A 18 19.44 11.70 -24.10
N LEU A 19 19.83 12.65 -23.29
CA LEU A 19 19.37 12.73 -21.97
C LEU A 19 17.87 12.98 -22.07
N THR A 20 17.12 11.90 -22.30
CA THR A 20 15.74 11.94 -21.88
C THR A 20 15.81 12.40 -20.43
N PRO A 21 15.25 13.57 -20.08
CA PRO A 21 15.08 13.87 -18.69
C PRO A 21 14.38 12.65 -18.13
N ALA A 22 15.03 11.97 -17.22
CA ALA A 22 14.34 11.02 -16.40
C ALA A 22 13.13 11.79 -15.91
N THR A 23 12.00 11.61 -16.60
CA THR A 23 10.75 12.04 -16.05
C THR A 23 10.81 11.52 -14.63
N ALA A 24 10.81 12.43 -13.68
CA ALA A 24 10.77 12.07 -12.29
C ALA A 24 9.51 11.22 -12.12
N ARG A 25 9.63 9.94 -12.44
CA ARG A 25 8.65 8.98 -12.01
C ARG A 25 8.82 8.96 -10.52
N ALA A 26 7.82 9.47 -9.82
CA ALA A 26 7.69 9.17 -8.43
C ALA A 26 7.97 7.68 -8.28
N ASP A 27 8.99 7.32 -7.54
CA ASP A 27 9.30 5.93 -7.29
C ASP A 27 8.06 5.29 -6.71
N LEU A 28 7.58 4.24 -7.38
CA LEU A 28 6.45 3.49 -6.90
C LEU A 28 6.92 2.47 -5.87
N HIS A 29 6.18 2.35 -4.81
CA HIS A 29 6.47 1.41 -3.73
C HIS A 29 5.46 0.28 -3.72
N ASN A 30 5.94 -0.94 -3.55
CA ASN A 30 5.08 -2.09 -3.37
C ASN A 30 4.53 -2.10 -1.95
N ILE A 31 3.23 -2.12 -1.83
CA ILE A 31 2.53 -2.16 -0.54
C ILE A 31 1.85 -3.50 -0.40
N THR A 32 2.11 -4.17 0.70
CA THR A 32 1.43 -5.42 1.06
C THR A 32 0.66 -5.20 2.35
N TYR A 33 -0.64 -5.42 2.29
CA TYR A 33 -1.52 -5.39 3.45
C TYR A 33 -1.78 -6.80 3.92
N ILE A 34 -1.58 -7.05 5.21
CA ILE A 34 -1.83 -8.35 5.84
C ILE A 34 -2.78 -8.14 7.01
N ALA A 35 -3.86 -8.87 7.03
CA ALA A 35 -4.82 -8.85 8.13
C ALA A 35 -5.20 -10.27 8.53
N ARG A 36 -5.22 -10.50 9.84
CA ARG A 36 -5.67 -11.78 10.40
C ARG A 36 -6.59 -11.51 11.58
N VAL A 37 -7.70 -12.21 11.59
CA VAL A 37 -8.66 -12.18 12.69
C VAL A 37 -8.63 -13.53 13.37
N ASP A 38 -8.16 -13.52 14.62
CA ASP A 38 -8.08 -14.74 15.44
C ASP A 38 -9.27 -14.77 16.41
N GLY A 39 -10.21 -15.64 16.12
CA GLY A 39 -11.43 -15.81 16.89
C GLY A 39 -12.65 -15.93 16.01
N VAL A 40 -13.80 -16.20 16.63
CA VAL A 40 -15.07 -16.27 15.91
C VAL A 40 -15.63 -14.85 15.77
N ALA A 41 -15.45 -14.30 14.59
CA ALA A 41 -15.90 -12.94 14.28
C ALA A 41 -16.41 -12.84 12.82
N PRO A 42 -17.52 -13.51 12.50
CA PRO A 42 -18.06 -13.45 11.14
C PRO A 42 -18.43 -12.02 10.76
N GLY A 43 -18.23 -11.69 9.49
CA GLY A 43 -18.50 -10.35 8.97
C GLY A 43 -17.36 -9.36 9.20
N SER A 44 -16.21 -9.80 9.70
CA SER A 44 -15.02 -8.96 9.79
C SER A 44 -14.54 -8.55 8.41
N ARG A 45 -14.06 -7.31 8.28
CA ARG A 45 -13.65 -6.73 7.01
C ARG A 45 -12.36 -5.96 7.17
N ALA A 46 -11.59 -5.93 6.09
CA ALA A 46 -10.45 -5.04 5.95
C ALA A 46 -10.74 -4.00 4.86
N THR A 47 -10.48 -2.74 5.16
CA THR A 47 -10.54 -1.65 4.19
C THR A 47 -9.16 -1.04 4.09
N PHE A 48 -8.64 -0.90 2.89
CA PHE A 48 -7.25 -0.49 2.68
C PHE A 48 -7.11 0.41 1.47
N VAL A 49 -6.09 1.26 1.51
CA VAL A 49 -5.79 2.20 0.44
C VAL A 49 -5.18 1.47 -0.76
N THR A 50 -5.77 1.62 -1.93
CA THR A 50 -5.30 0.97 -3.17
C THR A 50 -4.60 1.91 -4.14
N ASN A 51 -5.05 3.16 -4.18
CA ASN A 51 -4.48 4.23 -4.99
C ASN A 51 -4.63 5.54 -4.22
N ASP A 52 -4.13 6.61 -4.80
CA ASP A 52 -4.34 7.93 -4.22
C ASP A 52 -5.84 8.18 -4.01
N ASN A 53 -6.23 8.35 -2.74
CA ASN A 53 -7.61 8.63 -2.31
C ASN A 53 -8.64 7.54 -2.66
N GLN A 54 -8.20 6.32 -2.96
CA GLN A 54 -9.10 5.19 -3.22
C GLN A 54 -8.86 4.06 -2.23
N THR A 55 -9.94 3.37 -1.89
CA THR A 55 -9.90 2.24 -0.98
C THR A 55 -10.62 1.04 -1.57
N SER A 56 -10.24 -0.15 -1.11
CA SER A 56 -10.96 -1.40 -1.34
C SER A 56 -11.33 -2.03 -0.01
N THR A 57 -12.41 -2.80 -0.02
CA THR A 57 -12.85 -3.55 1.15
C THR A 57 -12.94 -5.04 0.81
N ALA A 58 -12.44 -5.87 1.70
CA ALA A 58 -12.50 -7.31 1.58
C ALA A 58 -13.08 -7.94 2.85
N GLN A 59 -13.83 -9.03 2.69
CA GLN A 59 -14.26 -9.83 3.82
C GLN A 59 -13.11 -10.72 4.28
N LEU A 60 -12.96 -10.82 5.58
CA LEU A 60 -11.91 -11.62 6.19
C LEU A 60 -12.43 -13.02 6.54
N SER A 61 -11.59 -14.01 6.32
CA SER A 61 -11.88 -15.37 6.75
C SER A 61 -11.84 -15.46 8.28
N THR A 62 -12.77 -16.22 8.86
CA THR A 62 -12.79 -16.53 10.29
C THR A 62 -12.14 -17.87 10.59
N VAL A 63 -11.61 -18.55 9.58
CA VAL A 63 -10.89 -19.83 9.78
C VAL A 63 -9.57 -19.53 10.48
N PRO A 64 -9.27 -20.17 11.62
CA PRO A 64 -8.04 -19.94 12.35
C PRO A 64 -6.80 -20.15 11.47
N GLY A 65 -5.83 -19.22 11.57
CA GLY A 65 -4.60 -19.27 10.83
C GLY A 65 -4.67 -18.71 9.41
N ASN A 66 -5.84 -18.36 8.90
CA ASN A 66 -5.96 -17.71 7.59
C ASN A 66 -5.62 -16.23 7.71
N ALA A 67 -4.68 -15.78 6.87
CA ALA A 67 -4.36 -14.38 6.73
C ALA A 67 -4.90 -13.86 5.40
N PHE A 68 -5.46 -12.66 5.43
CA PHE A 68 -5.78 -11.91 4.23
C PHE A 68 -4.53 -11.17 3.76
N GLU A 69 -4.28 -11.16 2.48
CA GLU A 69 -3.17 -10.43 1.89
C GLU A 69 -3.66 -9.71 0.63
N ALA A 70 -3.29 -8.44 0.51
CA ALA A 70 -3.55 -7.64 -0.67
C ALA A 70 -2.31 -6.84 -1.03
N ASN A 71 -2.08 -6.67 -2.32
CA ASN A 71 -0.94 -5.92 -2.84
C ASN A 71 -1.42 -4.74 -3.66
N THR A 72 -0.73 -3.62 -3.53
CA THR A 72 -0.93 -2.44 -4.35
C THR A 72 0.39 -1.70 -4.53
N VAL A 73 0.35 -0.63 -5.29
CA VAL A 73 1.51 0.22 -5.55
C VAL A 73 1.12 1.66 -5.24
N LEU A 74 1.91 2.33 -4.41
CA LEU A 74 1.71 3.74 -4.07
C LEU A 74 2.98 4.54 -4.33
N ALA A 75 2.81 5.76 -4.81
CA ALA A 75 3.91 6.71 -4.97
C ALA A 75 4.44 7.20 -3.61
N ASP A 76 3.53 7.40 -2.66
CA ASP A 76 3.87 7.79 -1.30
C ASP A 76 3.51 6.65 -0.33
N PRO A 77 4.51 5.93 0.19
CA PRO A 77 4.23 4.82 1.12
C PRO A 77 3.65 5.28 2.45
N HIS A 78 3.78 6.55 2.82
CA HIS A 78 3.17 7.10 4.03
C HIS A 78 1.65 7.18 3.94
N GLN A 79 1.08 7.05 2.74
CA GLN A 79 -0.36 6.99 2.54
C GLN A 79 -0.93 5.58 2.70
N ALA A 80 -0.08 4.57 2.85
CA ALA A 80 -0.53 3.21 3.07
C ALA A 80 -1.27 3.11 4.41
N GLY A 81 -2.52 2.71 4.35
CA GLY A 81 -3.37 2.59 5.52
C GLY A 81 -4.41 1.51 5.36
N MET A 82 -4.77 0.89 6.48
CA MET A 82 -5.77 -0.16 6.53
C MET A 82 -6.58 -0.04 7.82
N GLN A 83 -7.83 -0.44 7.77
CA GLN A 83 -8.68 -0.60 8.94
C GLN A 83 -9.28 -1.99 8.92
N VAL A 84 -9.25 -2.67 10.05
CA VAL A 84 -9.90 -3.95 10.24
C VAL A 84 -11.09 -3.75 11.18
N SER A 85 -12.27 -4.14 10.74
CA SER A 85 -13.48 -4.01 11.53
C SER A 85 -13.98 -5.36 12.01
N VAL A 86 -14.37 -5.42 13.27
CA VAL A 86 -15.03 -6.55 13.91
C VAL A 86 -16.41 -6.09 14.33
N ARG A 87 -17.43 -6.89 14.05
CA ARG A 87 -18.82 -6.54 14.30
C ARG A 87 -19.28 -7.04 15.67
N TRP A 88 -19.99 -6.19 16.39
CA TRP A 88 -20.70 -6.62 17.57
C TRP A 88 -21.69 -7.76 17.25
N PRO A 89 -21.87 -8.79 18.06
CA PRO A 89 -21.36 -8.99 19.42
C PRO A 89 -20.00 -9.71 19.51
N TYR A 90 -19.30 -9.82 18.41
CA TYR A 90 -18.04 -10.57 18.36
C TYR A 90 -16.87 -9.71 18.85
N SER A 91 -15.83 -10.38 19.32
CA SER A 91 -14.54 -9.80 19.62
C SER A 91 -13.46 -10.76 19.14
N ALA A 92 -12.33 -10.21 18.72
CA ALA A 92 -11.24 -11.03 18.22
C ALA A 92 -9.91 -10.32 18.38
N ASN A 93 -8.85 -11.10 18.50
CA ASN A 93 -7.51 -10.56 18.33
C ASN A 93 -7.26 -10.32 16.85
N VAL A 94 -6.87 -9.12 16.51
CA VAL A 94 -6.63 -8.70 15.13
C VAL A 94 -5.16 -8.40 14.96
N HIS A 95 -4.56 -9.00 13.94
CA HIS A 95 -3.23 -8.66 13.45
C HIS A 95 -3.37 -7.83 12.19
N CYS A 96 -2.75 -6.65 12.18
CA CYS A 96 -2.71 -5.74 11.04
C CYS A 96 -1.27 -5.40 10.73
N GLU A 97 -0.87 -5.62 9.50
CA GLU A 97 0.48 -5.36 9.05
C GLU A 97 0.48 -4.69 7.68
N ILE A 98 1.37 -3.73 7.52
CA ILE A 98 1.65 -3.07 6.24
C ILE A 98 3.13 -3.21 5.97
N ASP A 99 3.46 -3.86 4.86
CA ASP A 99 4.82 -3.97 4.37
C ASP A 99 5.01 -3.01 3.19
N VAL A 100 6.14 -2.32 3.19
CA VAL A 100 6.56 -1.44 2.09
C VAL A 100 7.85 -2.00 1.52
N ASP A 101 7.84 -2.33 0.24
CA ASP A 101 8.98 -2.92 -0.46
C ASP A 101 9.57 -4.13 0.32
N ASP A 102 8.67 -5.01 0.76
CA ASP A 102 8.97 -6.24 1.51
C ASP A 102 9.54 -6.02 2.92
N ASN A 103 9.49 -4.80 3.43
CA ASN A 103 9.88 -4.49 4.80
C ASN A 103 8.65 -4.09 5.63
N VAL A 104 8.56 -4.60 6.84
CA VAL A 104 7.47 -4.25 7.75
C VAL A 104 7.57 -2.77 8.11
N ALA A 105 6.59 -1.99 7.68
CA ALA A 105 6.50 -0.56 8.01
C ALA A 105 5.64 -0.32 9.23
N THR A 106 4.57 -1.08 9.39
CA THR A 106 3.61 -0.96 10.49
C THR A 106 3.09 -2.34 10.85
N GLN A 107 2.95 -2.59 12.13
CA GLN A 107 2.40 -3.83 12.65
C GLN A 107 1.67 -3.56 13.96
N VAL A 108 0.44 -4.02 14.07
CA VAL A 108 -0.38 -3.85 15.27
C VAL A 108 -1.08 -5.18 15.56
N ASP A 109 -1.00 -5.60 16.82
CA ASP A 109 -1.75 -6.74 17.34
C ASP A 109 -2.58 -6.25 18.50
N GLN A 110 -3.91 -6.41 18.40
CA GLN A 110 -4.82 -5.89 19.41
C GLN A 110 -6.10 -6.68 19.48
N LEU A 111 -6.62 -6.86 20.69
CA LEU A 111 -7.98 -7.34 20.89
C LEU A 111 -8.96 -6.23 20.50
N VAL A 112 -9.82 -6.51 19.53
CA VAL A 112 -10.87 -5.61 19.09
C VAL A 112 -12.19 -6.10 19.68
N ARG A 113 -12.82 -5.23 20.47
CA ARG A 113 -14.07 -5.55 21.18
C ARG A 113 -15.07 -4.41 20.94
N PRO A 114 -16.00 -4.56 20.01
CA PRO A 114 -17.04 -3.55 19.80
C PRO A 114 -17.89 -3.36 21.06
N VAL A 115 -18.26 -2.12 21.31
CA VAL A 115 -19.14 -1.76 22.43
C VAL A 115 -20.55 -1.54 21.90
N PRO A 116 -21.57 -2.23 22.41
CA PRO A 116 -22.93 -2.04 21.95
C PRO A 116 -23.45 -0.62 22.25
N GLY A 117 -24.20 -0.05 21.30
CA GLY A 117 -24.81 1.27 21.46
C GLY A 117 -23.84 2.45 21.27
N SER A 118 -22.59 2.20 20.95
CA SER A 118 -21.63 3.27 20.66
C SER A 118 -21.93 3.93 19.31
N THR A 119 -21.86 5.26 19.26
CA THR A 119 -21.95 6.03 18.03
C THR A 119 -20.59 6.40 17.45
N ASP A 120 -19.50 5.97 18.10
CA ASP A 120 -18.14 6.20 17.61
C ASP A 120 -17.92 5.40 16.30
N PRO A 121 -17.57 6.07 15.19
CA PRO A 121 -17.31 5.38 13.93
C PRO A 121 -16.13 4.42 14.02
N MET A 122 -15.24 4.59 14.99
CA MET A 122 -14.10 3.69 15.21
C MET A 122 -14.42 2.55 16.18
N ASN A 123 -15.67 2.41 16.60
CA ASN A 123 -16.07 1.29 17.44
C ASN A 123 -15.90 -0.03 16.69
N GLY A 124 -15.13 -0.95 17.29
CA GLY A 124 -14.82 -2.23 16.67
C GLY A 124 -13.85 -2.15 15.48
N VAL A 125 -13.10 -1.06 15.34
CA VAL A 125 -12.17 -0.83 14.25
C VAL A 125 -10.74 -0.71 14.77
N LEU A 126 -9.83 -1.46 14.15
CA LEU A 126 -8.39 -1.33 14.38
C LEU A 126 -7.77 -0.59 13.21
N PRO A 127 -7.31 0.64 13.40
CA PRO A 127 -6.56 1.36 12.37
C PRO A 127 -5.10 0.90 12.34
N CYS A 128 -4.50 0.93 11.14
CA CYS A 128 -3.14 0.49 10.90
C CYS A 128 -2.56 1.37 9.79
N GLY A 129 -1.46 2.04 10.07
CA GLY A 129 -0.84 2.98 9.14
C GLY A 129 -1.59 4.30 9.02
N ALA A 130 -1.63 4.84 7.80
CA ALA A 130 -2.26 6.13 7.55
C ALA A 130 -3.78 6.08 7.72
N PRO A 131 -4.42 7.21 8.11
CA PRO A 131 -5.87 7.32 8.07
C PRO A 131 -6.40 7.05 6.66
N LEU A 132 -7.56 6.41 6.57
CA LEU A 132 -8.20 6.20 5.28
C LEU A 132 -8.71 7.54 4.73
N PRO A 133 -8.63 7.75 3.39
CA PRO A 133 -9.19 8.95 2.80
C PRO A 133 -10.70 9.02 3.05
N ALA A 134 -11.19 10.23 3.26
CA ALA A 134 -12.61 10.49 3.40
C ALA A 134 -13.32 10.23 2.06
N THR A 135 -14.43 9.51 2.11
CA THR A 135 -15.27 9.27 0.94
C THR A 135 -16.32 10.35 0.80
#